data_889ab986bf19f1822d03a000286bbf1e
#
_entry.id   889ab986bf19f1822d03a000286bbf1e
#
_cell.length_a   1.000
_cell.length_b   1.000
_cell.length_c   1.000
_cell.angle_alpha   90.00
_cell.angle_beta   90.00
_cell.angle_gamma   90.00
#
_symmetry.space_group_name_H-M   'P 1'
#
loop_
_entity.id
_entity.type
_entity.pdbx_description
1 polymer ?
#
loop_
_entity_poly.entity_id
_entity_poly.type
_entity_poly.pdbx_seq_one_letter_code
_entity_poly.pdbx_strand_id
1 'polypeptide(L)'
;LTGEPEYLDPLKDETPNGWIVTGYPWYGIQTPEHKAFFLAYHRKYNDYPRLGSVVGYSAIQSLAAGIKKAKSTETEKLITAFRGLELMTPFGKTVYRAQDHQSTMGAYVGKTKNQGGKGTMVDYIYLDGTKFQPTDAEVKKLRPE
;
A
#
# COMPACT_ATOMS: atom_id res chain seq x y z
N LEU A 1 -10.09 4.83 6.82
CA LEU A 1 -9.80 3.43 7.12
C LEU A 1 -11.09 2.68 7.41
N THR A 2 -11.84 2.22 6.46
CA THR A 2 -13.01 1.34 6.68
C THR A 2 -13.42 0.64 5.40
N GLY A 3 -12.62 0.79 4.34
CA GLY A 3 -12.80 0.09 3.08
C GLY A 3 -11.92 -1.15 2.95
N GLU A 4 -11.20 -1.52 4.00
CA GLU A 4 -10.38 -2.73 4.02
C GLU A 4 -11.25 -3.97 4.29
N PRO A 5 -10.90 -5.13 3.72
CA PRO A 5 -11.60 -6.38 3.99
C PRO A 5 -11.70 -6.72 5.48
N GLU A 6 -10.69 -6.32 6.28
CA GLU A 6 -10.66 -6.51 7.72
C GLU A 6 -11.89 -5.93 8.44
N TYR A 7 -12.48 -4.87 7.89
CA TYR A 7 -13.68 -4.21 8.42
C TYR A 7 -14.93 -4.61 7.64
N LEU A 8 -14.85 -4.72 6.32
CA LEU A 8 -16.01 -4.98 5.48
C LEU A 8 -16.51 -6.43 5.59
N ASP A 9 -15.59 -7.40 5.75
CA ASP A 9 -15.96 -8.80 5.88
C ASP A 9 -16.85 -9.10 7.11
N PRO A 10 -16.52 -8.60 8.32
CA PRO A 10 -17.38 -8.85 9.48
C PRO A 10 -18.67 -8.03 9.45
N LEU A 11 -18.72 -6.86 8.80
CA LEU A 11 -19.92 -6.03 8.73
C LEU A 11 -21.02 -6.65 7.85
N LYS A 12 -20.65 -7.41 6.83
CA LYS A 12 -21.61 -8.11 5.95
C LYS A 12 -22.75 -7.19 5.46
N ASP A 13 -23.99 -7.54 5.84
CA ASP A 13 -25.22 -6.80 5.52
C ASP A 13 -25.36 -5.48 6.28
N GLU A 14 -24.65 -5.29 7.39
CA GLU A 14 -24.60 -4.03 8.14
C GLU A 14 -23.68 -2.98 7.47
N THR A 15 -22.97 -3.36 6.39
CA THR A 15 -22.11 -2.41 5.67
C THR A 15 -22.91 -1.21 5.16
N PRO A 16 -22.59 0.02 5.60
CA PRO A 16 -23.26 1.22 5.12
C PRO A 16 -22.95 1.45 3.64
N ASN A 17 -23.92 1.96 2.89
CA ASN A 17 -23.73 2.33 1.49
C ASN A 17 -23.27 3.77 1.35
N GLY A 18 -22.32 4.02 0.45
CA GLY A 18 -21.93 5.36 0.02
C GLY A 18 -20.94 6.10 0.93
N TRP A 19 -20.42 5.48 1.96
CA TRP A 19 -19.37 6.10 2.77
C TRP A 19 -18.08 6.22 1.97
N ILE A 20 -17.48 7.40 1.96
CA ILE A 20 -16.17 7.62 1.35
C ILE A 20 -15.10 7.06 2.28
N VAL A 21 -14.31 6.14 1.78
CA VAL A 21 -13.33 5.38 2.55
C VAL A 21 -12.02 5.21 1.80
N THR A 22 -10.94 5.08 2.54
CA THR A 22 -9.74 4.41 2.01
C THR A 22 -9.88 2.91 2.20
N GLY A 23 -9.24 2.10 1.35
CA GLY A 23 -9.36 0.66 1.50
C GLY A 23 -8.45 -0.14 0.58
N TYR A 24 -8.73 -1.45 0.56
CA TYR A 24 -7.98 -2.40 -0.25
C TYR A 24 -8.94 -3.25 -1.10
N PRO A 25 -9.37 -2.75 -2.27
CA PRO A 25 -10.24 -3.48 -3.19
C PRO A 25 -9.44 -4.54 -3.97
N TRP A 26 -8.94 -5.56 -3.27
CA TRP A 26 -8.03 -6.58 -3.81
C TRP A 26 -8.56 -7.26 -5.08
N TYR A 27 -9.89 -7.39 -5.19
CA TYR A 27 -10.59 -8.01 -6.32
C TYR A 27 -10.53 -7.19 -7.62
N GLY A 28 -10.17 -5.92 -7.55
CA GLY A 28 -10.14 -5.03 -8.71
C GLY A 28 -8.79 -4.44 -9.05
N ILE A 29 -7.75 -4.71 -8.28
CA ILE A 29 -6.39 -4.23 -8.56
C ILE A 29 -5.79 -5.03 -9.72
N GLN A 30 -5.47 -4.36 -10.83
CA GLN A 30 -5.06 -5.00 -12.08
C GLN A 30 -3.56 -4.97 -12.36
N THR A 31 -2.73 -4.43 -11.45
CA THR A 31 -1.27 -4.43 -11.65
C THR A 31 -0.75 -5.87 -11.77
N PRO A 32 0.22 -6.15 -12.65
CA PRO A 32 0.82 -7.49 -12.75
C PRO A 32 1.40 -7.97 -11.43
N GLU A 33 2.02 -7.06 -10.67
CA GLU A 33 2.62 -7.34 -9.37
C GLU A 33 1.58 -7.74 -8.34
N HIS A 34 0.42 -7.06 -8.32
CA HIS A 34 -0.68 -7.43 -7.44
C HIS A 34 -1.25 -8.80 -7.79
N LYS A 35 -1.44 -9.09 -9.08
CA LYS A 35 -1.91 -10.41 -9.53
C LYS A 35 -0.96 -11.53 -9.11
N ALA A 36 0.34 -11.31 -9.27
CA ALA A 36 1.35 -12.29 -8.86
C ALA A 36 1.34 -12.50 -7.34
N PHE A 37 1.27 -11.42 -6.56
CA PHE A 37 1.14 -11.46 -5.11
C PHE A 37 -0.14 -12.20 -4.68
N PHE A 38 -1.29 -11.83 -5.24
CA PHE A 38 -2.58 -12.45 -4.95
C PHE A 38 -2.56 -13.96 -5.19
N LEU A 39 -2.08 -14.39 -6.36
CA LEU A 39 -2.01 -15.82 -6.71
C LEU A 39 -1.09 -16.60 -5.76
N ALA A 40 0.06 -16.03 -5.39
CA ALA A 40 0.97 -16.66 -4.45
C ALA A 40 0.35 -16.78 -3.05
N TYR A 41 -0.31 -15.72 -2.59
CA TYR A 41 -1.02 -15.69 -1.31
C TYR A 41 -2.14 -16.73 -1.28
N HIS A 42 -3.02 -16.70 -2.28
CA HIS A 42 -4.17 -17.61 -2.38
C HIS A 42 -3.73 -19.08 -2.44
N ARG A 43 -2.68 -19.39 -3.21
CA ARG A 43 -2.11 -20.76 -3.27
C ARG A 43 -1.63 -21.25 -1.91
N LYS A 44 -1.04 -20.36 -1.11
CA LYS A 44 -0.45 -20.71 0.18
C LYS A 44 -1.49 -20.84 1.30
N TYR A 45 -2.46 -19.93 1.32
CA TYR A 45 -3.38 -19.79 2.46
C TYR A 45 -4.82 -20.19 2.14
N ASN A 46 -5.15 -20.48 0.87
CA ASN A 46 -6.51 -20.72 0.37
C ASN A 46 -7.49 -19.60 0.78
N ASP A 47 -7.01 -18.36 0.83
CA ASP A 47 -7.72 -17.16 1.24
C ASP A 47 -7.21 -15.97 0.42
N TYR A 48 -7.89 -14.83 0.48
CA TYR A 48 -7.43 -13.60 -0.15
C TYR A 48 -6.65 -12.72 0.84
N PRO A 49 -5.68 -11.94 0.32
CA PRO A 49 -4.89 -11.04 1.15
C PRO A 49 -5.74 -9.87 1.67
N ARG A 50 -5.40 -9.41 2.84
CA ARG A 50 -5.94 -8.20 3.45
C ARG A 50 -4.92 -7.07 3.38
N LEU A 51 -5.29 -5.86 3.81
CA LEU A 51 -4.40 -4.71 3.72
C LEU A 51 -3.07 -4.94 4.45
N GLY A 52 -3.11 -5.50 5.65
CA GLY A 52 -1.91 -5.86 6.40
C GLY A 52 -0.99 -6.82 5.64
N SER A 53 -1.55 -7.75 4.87
CA SER A 53 -0.77 -8.70 4.07
C SER A 53 0.00 -8.02 2.94
N VAL A 54 -0.65 -7.15 2.17
CA VAL A 54 0.00 -6.48 1.03
C VAL A 54 1.00 -5.42 1.48
N VAL A 55 0.70 -4.70 2.57
CA VAL A 55 1.63 -3.71 3.14
C VAL A 55 2.86 -4.39 3.71
N GLY A 56 2.68 -5.46 4.50
CA GLY A 56 3.79 -6.26 5.03
C GLY A 56 4.67 -6.87 3.94
N TYR A 57 4.05 -7.41 2.89
CA TYR A 57 4.78 -7.91 1.72
C TYR A 57 5.62 -6.81 1.05
N SER A 58 5.03 -5.63 0.82
CA SER A 58 5.73 -4.48 0.23
C SER A 58 6.88 -3.98 1.11
N ALA A 59 6.71 -3.99 2.43
CA ALA A 59 7.75 -3.61 3.38
C ALA A 59 8.97 -4.57 3.30
N ILE A 60 8.71 -5.87 3.28
CA ILE A 60 9.79 -6.87 3.14
C ILE A 60 10.48 -6.79 1.78
N GLN A 61 9.72 -6.57 0.70
CA GLN A 61 10.33 -6.33 -0.62
C GLN A 61 11.22 -5.08 -0.62
N SER A 62 10.78 -4.00 0.04
CA SER A 62 11.55 -2.77 0.17
C SER A 62 12.85 -3.00 0.93
N LEU A 63 12.79 -3.74 2.05
CA LEU A 63 13.98 -4.09 2.83
C LEU A 63 14.95 -4.93 1.98
N ALA A 64 14.47 -5.94 1.28
CA ALA A 64 15.30 -6.78 0.40
C ALA A 64 15.95 -5.97 -0.72
N ALA A 65 15.22 -5.02 -1.34
CA ALA A 65 15.75 -4.11 -2.33
C ALA A 65 16.80 -3.16 -1.74
N GLY A 66 16.57 -2.65 -0.54
CA GLY A 66 17.53 -1.82 0.20
C GLY A 66 18.83 -2.56 0.50
N ILE A 67 18.75 -3.79 1.02
CA ILE A 67 19.91 -4.66 1.30
C ILE A 67 20.69 -4.95 0.02
N LYS A 68 19.98 -5.27 -1.08
CA LYS A 68 20.62 -5.52 -2.38
C LYS A 68 21.36 -4.30 -2.91
N LYS A 69 20.77 -3.10 -2.78
CA LYS A 69 21.37 -1.82 -3.19
C LYS A 69 22.57 -1.46 -2.29
N ALA A 70 22.42 -1.62 -0.97
CA ALA A 70 23.48 -1.35 0.00
C ALA A 70 24.63 -2.38 -0.02
N LYS A 71 24.37 -3.60 -0.53
CA LYS A 71 25.24 -4.77 -0.38
C LYS A 71 25.65 -5.02 1.09
N SER A 72 24.76 -4.69 2.03
CA SER A 72 25.00 -4.74 3.48
C SER A 72 23.70 -4.79 4.24
N THR A 73 23.75 -5.30 5.47
CA THR A 73 22.65 -5.22 6.45
C THR A 73 22.91 -4.18 7.53
N GLU A 74 24.02 -3.44 7.44
CA GLU A 74 24.35 -2.37 8.39
C GLU A 74 23.36 -1.21 8.26
N THR A 75 22.87 -0.70 9.38
CA THR A 75 21.81 0.30 9.45
C THR A 75 22.15 1.57 8.64
N GLU A 76 23.35 2.14 8.81
CA GLU A 76 23.72 3.38 8.13
C GLU A 76 23.83 3.22 6.62
N LYS A 77 24.28 2.05 6.15
CA LYS A 77 24.32 1.72 4.74
C LYS A 77 22.91 1.54 4.17
N LEU A 78 22.00 0.95 4.95
CA LEU A 78 20.60 0.82 4.58
C LEU A 78 19.91 2.18 4.50
N ILE A 79 20.08 3.05 5.49
CA ILE A 79 19.56 4.42 5.47
C ILE A 79 20.01 5.15 4.19
N THR A 80 21.30 5.06 3.85
CA THR A 80 21.84 5.64 2.63
C THR A 80 21.22 5.00 1.38
N ALA A 81 21.07 3.68 1.35
CA ALA A 81 20.51 2.96 0.21
C ALA A 81 19.03 3.27 -0.02
N PHE A 82 18.25 3.53 1.03
CA PHE A 82 16.84 3.90 0.92
C PHE A 82 16.64 5.29 0.29
N ARG A 83 17.63 6.17 0.30
CA ARG A 83 17.54 7.46 -0.39
C ARG A 83 17.33 7.26 -1.89
N GLY A 84 16.15 7.61 -2.37
CA GLY A 84 15.76 7.42 -3.77
C GLY A 84 15.67 5.95 -4.20
N LEU A 85 15.39 5.03 -3.26
CA LEU A 85 15.15 3.63 -3.61
C LEU A 85 13.84 3.49 -4.37
N GLU A 86 13.90 2.87 -5.55
CA GLU A 86 12.75 2.57 -6.38
C GLU A 86 12.53 1.06 -6.46
N LEU A 87 11.28 0.64 -6.42
CA LEU A 87 10.90 -0.76 -6.64
C LEU A 87 9.45 -0.86 -7.11
N MET A 88 9.11 -2.01 -7.68
CA MET A 88 7.73 -2.37 -7.98
C MET A 88 7.12 -3.08 -6.78
N THR A 89 5.95 -2.62 -6.35
CA THR A 89 5.13 -3.21 -5.30
C THR A 89 3.80 -3.68 -5.87
N PRO A 90 2.97 -4.45 -5.16
CA PRO A 90 1.62 -4.78 -5.60
C PRO A 90 0.74 -3.57 -5.96
N PHE A 91 1.06 -2.38 -5.45
CA PHE A 91 0.39 -1.12 -5.82
C PHE A 91 1.05 -0.36 -6.97
N GLY A 92 2.08 -0.93 -7.59
CA GLY A 92 2.85 -0.33 -8.67
C GLY A 92 4.19 0.22 -8.20
N LYS A 93 4.75 1.14 -9.01
CA LYS A 93 6.06 1.74 -8.71
C LYS A 93 5.99 2.53 -7.41
N THR A 94 6.93 2.25 -6.52
CA THR A 94 7.10 2.95 -5.25
C THR A 94 8.52 3.51 -5.17
N VAL A 95 8.64 4.74 -4.70
CA VAL A 95 9.91 5.44 -4.49
C VAL A 95 9.99 5.89 -3.04
N TYR A 96 11.15 5.71 -2.41
CA TYR A 96 11.45 6.32 -1.13
C TYR A 96 12.15 7.65 -1.35
N ARG A 97 11.53 8.76 -0.97
CA ARG A 97 12.10 10.09 -1.19
C ARG A 97 13.47 10.23 -0.52
N ALA A 98 14.42 10.83 -1.24
CA ALA A 98 15.78 10.97 -0.74
C ALA A 98 15.89 11.84 0.51
N GLN A 99 14.98 12.80 0.68
CA GLN A 99 15.03 13.78 1.76
C GLN A 99 14.56 13.24 3.11
N ASP A 100 13.50 12.43 3.12
CA ASP A 100 12.84 12.00 4.36
C ASP A 100 12.48 10.51 4.40
N HIS A 101 12.87 9.77 3.38
CA HIS A 101 12.54 8.35 3.20
C HIS A 101 11.03 8.05 3.17
N GLN A 102 10.18 9.06 2.94
CA GLN A 102 8.75 8.85 2.78
C GLN A 102 8.47 8.05 1.51
N SER A 103 7.73 6.96 1.67
CA SER A 103 7.28 6.14 0.53
C SER A 103 6.20 6.85 -0.28
N THR A 104 6.29 6.77 -1.62
CA THR A 104 5.26 7.27 -2.53
C THR A 104 4.09 6.31 -2.72
N MET A 105 4.07 5.18 -2.01
CA MET A 105 2.94 4.26 -2.07
C MET A 105 1.66 5.00 -1.67
N GLY A 106 0.67 4.97 -2.56
CA GLY A 106 -0.60 5.66 -2.39
C GLY A 106 -1.66 4.81 -1.70
N ALA A 107 -2.92 5.21 -1.87
CA ALA A 107 -4.07 4.52 -1.30
C ALA A 107 -5.21 4.45 -2.31
N TYR A 108 -6.05 3.44 -2.20
CA TYR A 108 -7.34 3.40 -2.89
C TYR A 108 -8.36 4.19 -2.08
N VAL A 109 -9.11 5.05 -2.75
CA VAL A 109 -10.24 5.79 -2.19
C VAL A 109 -11.48 5.47 -3.01
N GLY A 110 -12.58 5.17 -2.35
CA GLY A 110 -13.83 4.80 -2.99
C GLY A 110 -15.00 4.88 -2.02
N LYS A 111 -16.06 4.14 -2.32
CA LYS A 111 -17.28 4.11 -1.50
C LYS A 111 -17.56 2.71 -0.99
N THR A 112 -18.09 2.62 0.22
CA THR A 112 -18.61 1.36 0.73
C THR A 112 -19.92 1.00 0.04
N LYS A 113 -20.16 -0.31 -0.13
CA LYS A 113 -21.42 -0.84 -0.67
C LYS A 113 -21.69 -2.23 -0.10
N ASN A 114 -22.94 -2.44 0.32
CA ASN A 114 -23.45 -3.78 0.58
C ASN A 114 -23.85 -4.42 -0.77
N GLN A 115 -23.28 -5.55 -1.08
CA GLN A 115 -23.59 -6.33 -2.29
C GLN A 115 -23.99 -7.74 -1.88
N GLY A 116 -25.29 -7.95 -1.69
CA GLY A 116 -25.84 -9.27 -1.34
C GLY A 116 -25.32 -9.83 -0.03
N GLY A 117 -25.27 -9.00 1.00
CA GLY A 117 -24.79 -9.39 2.34
C GLY A 117 -23.27 -9.40 2.49
N LYS A 118 -22.54 -8.81 1.52
CA LYS A 118 -21.08 -8.61 1.59
C LYS A 118 -20.76 -7.13 1.55
N GLY A 119 -19.93 -6.68 2.49
CA GLY A 119 -19.31 -5.37 2.41
C GLY A 119 -18.26 -5.31 1.33
N THR A 120 -18.37 -4.34 0.43
CA THR A 120 -17.42 -4.13 -0.65
C THR A 120 -17.05 -2.66 -0.80
N MET A 121 -15.96 -2.39 -1.48
CA MET A 121 -15.56 -1.05 -1.91
C MET A 121 -15.82 -0.92 -3.41
N VAL A 122 -16.52 0.13 -3.81
CA VAL A 122 -16.88 0.43 -5.21
C VAL A 122 -16.46 1.84 -5.59
N ASP A 123 -16.54 2.18 -6.88
CA ASP A 123 -16.20 3.52 -7.41
C ASP A 123 -14.83 4.00 -6.92
N TYR A 124 -13.86 3.10 -6.83
CA TYR A 124 -12.56 3.42 -6.27
C TYR A 124 -11.54 3.84 -7.33
N ILE A 125 -10.66 4.74 -6.92
CA ILE A 125 -9.50 5.17 -7.67
C ILE A 125 -8.24 5.01 -6.82
N TYR A 126 -7.10 4.80 -7.48
CA TYR A 126 -5.81 4.84 -6.80
C TYR A 126 -5.29 6.28 -6.76
N LEU A 127 -5.07 6.79 -5.58
CA LEU A 127 -4.44 8.08 -5.36
C LEU A 127 -2.94 7.86 -5.14
N ASP A 128 -2.17 8.24 -6.13
CA ASP A 128 -0.71 8.14 -6.10
C ASP A 128 -0.12 9.05 -5.03
N GLY A 129 0.64 8.48 -4.11
CA GLY A 129 1.21 9.21 -2.98
C GLY A 129 2.13 10.37 -3.39
N THR A 130 2.74 10.34 -4.57
CA THR A 130 3.58 11.45 -5.06
C THR A 130 2.85 12.78 -5.14
N LYS A 131 1.53 12.74 -5.33
CA LYS A 131 0.68 13.93 -5.48
C LYS A 131 0.21 14.53 -4.16
N PHE A 132 0.41 13.81 -3.05
CA PHE A 132 -0.15 14.16 -1.74
C PHE A 132 0.92 14.33 -0.65
N GLN A 133 2.18 14.10 -0.99
CA GLN A 133 3.28 14.34 -0.07
C GLN A 133 3.55 15.84 0.07
N PRO A 134 4.01 16.30 1.25
CA PRO A 134 4.45 17.67 1.43
C PRO A 134 5.65 17.97 0.52
N THR A 135 5.79 19.23 0.13
CA THR A 135 6.94 19.69 -0.65
C THR A 135 8.24 19.58 0.16
N ASP A 136 9.38 19.55 -0.54
CA ASP A 136 10.68 19.51 0.11
C ASP A 136 10.90 20.70 1.05
N ALA A 137 10.37 21.88 0.70
CA ALA A 137 10.43 23.07 1.52
C ALA A 137 9.63 22.93 2.83
N GLU A 138 8.44 22.32 2.74
CA GLU A 138 7.61 22.03 3.92
C GLU A 138 8.28 20.99 4.82
N VAL A 139 8.86 19.92 4.24
CA VAL A 139 9.58 18.89 5.01
C VAL A 139 10.76 19.49 5.75
N LYS A 140 11.57 20.32 5.09
CA LYS A 140 12.71 21.02 5.75
C LYS A 140 12.26 21.91 6.90
N LYS A 141 11.10 22.58 6.76
CA LYS A 141 10.54 23.40 7.84
C LYS A 141 10.06 22.58 9.04
N LEU A 142 9.50 21.39 8.78
CA LEU A 142 8.94 20.50 9.81
C LEU A 142 10.00 19.62 10.48
N ARG A 143 11.13 19.42 9.82
CA ARG A 143 12.28 18.63 10.30
C ARG A 143 13.55 19.47 10.19
N PRO A 144 13.72 20.47 11.04
CA PRO A 144 14.99 21.21 11.09
C PRO A 144 16.11 20.25 11.49
N GLU A 145 17.27 20.40 10.83
CA GLU A 145 18.49 19.66 11.12
C GLU A 145 19.03 19.98 12.52
#